data_a4484b3ba9b890db23498fd6056a89a2
#
_entry.id   a4484b3ba9b890db23498fd6056a89a2
#
_cell.length_a   1.000
_cell.length_b   1.000
_cell.length_c   1.000
_cell.angle_alpha   90.00
_cell.angle_beta   90.00
_cell.angle_gamma   90.00
#
_symmetry.space_group_name_H-M   'P 1'
#
loop_
_entity.id
_entity.type
_entity.pdbx_description
1 polymer ?
#
loop_
_entity_poly.entity_id
_entity_poly.type
_entity_poly.pdbx_seq_one_letter_code
_entity_poly.pdbx_strand_id
1 'polypeptide(L)'
;VKTRKGEFVVSDDEQPHKALIDKIPKLRPAFAKDGSITAANSSSISDGASALVLTSASEAQARGLTPMARIVAHARHSQAPNEFTVAPIGAIKKLFEKTGWSVADVDLFEINEAFAMVTMLAMADLGLDHAKVNVHGGACAQGHPIGSTGSRIIVSLMYALKQLGKKRGVAALCIGGGEATAVGIELI
;
A
#
# COMPACT_ATOMS: atom_id res chain seq x y z
N VAL A 1 25.60 7.94 -6.12
CA VAL A 1 25.39 8.40 -4.73
C VAL A 1 26.74 8.70 -4.10
N LYS A 2 26.88 9.90 -3.54
CA LYS A 2 28.09 10.29 -2.79
C LYS A 2 27.96 9.86 -1.34
N THR A 3 28.97 9.16 -0.85
CA THR A 3 29.08 8.74 0.55
C THR A 3 30.45 9.13 1.11
N ARG A 4 30.64 8.97 2.41
CA ARG A 4 31.97 9.18 3.05
C ARG A 4 33.04 8.22 2.53
N LYS A 5 32.65 7.11 1.90
CA LYS A 5 33.55 6.09 1.33
C LYS A 5 33.79 6.25 -0.17
N GLY A 6 33.24 7.31 -0.78
CA GLY A 6 33.35 7.56 -2.22
C GLY A 6 32.00 7.64 -2.94
N GLU A 7 32.05 7.67 -4.24
CA GLU A 7 30.89 7.65 -5.12
C GLU A 7 30.55 6.21 -5.52
N PHE A 8 29.26 5.89 -5.50
CA PHE A 8 28.72 4.61 -5.93
C PHE A 8 27.61 4.83 -6.95
N VAL A 9 27.62 4.01 -7.99
CA VAL A 9 26.51 3.89 -8.94
C VAL A 9 25.58 2.81 -8.42
N VAL A 10 24.30 3.16 -8.17
CA VAL A 10 23.26 2.20 -7.81
C VAL A 10 22.44 1.95 -9.06
N SER A 11 22.57 0.79 -9.66
CA SER A 11 21.92 0.36 -10.90
C SER A 11 20.96 -0.81 -10.72
N ASP A 12 21.09 -1.53 -9.62
CA ASP A 12 20.31 -2.73 -9.35
C ASP A 12 19.47 -2.59 -8.10
N ASP A 13 18.28 -3.24 -8.08
CA ASP A 13 17.46 -3.36 -6.89
C ASP A 13 18.16 -4.27 -5.87
N GLU A 14 18.46 -3.72 -4.70
CA GLU A 14 19.15 -4.46 -3.65
C GLU A 14 18.28 -5.51 -2.96
N GLN A 15 16.94 -5.38 -2.98
CA GLN A 15 16.05 -6.22 -2.18
C GLN A 15 16.10 -7.70 -2.62
N PRO A 16 16.00 -8.05 -3.93
CA PRO A 16 16.09 -9.45 -4.36
C PRO A 16 17.42 -10.09 -3.98
N HIS A 17 18.52 -9.33 -4.04
CA HIS A 17 19.86 -9.84 -3.73
C HIS A 17 20.12 -10.03 -2.24
N LYS A 18 19.39 -9.35 -1.38
CA LYS A 18 19.46 -9.50 0.08
C LYS A 18 18.62 -10.66 0.59
N ALA A 19 17.67 -11.15 -0.19
CA ALA A 19 16.78 -12.25 0.19
C ALA A 19 17.53 -13.58 0.21
N LEU A 20 17.77 -14.12 1.40
CA LEU A 20 18.39 -15.43 1.62
C LEU A 20 17.30 -16.41 2.08
N ILE A 21 16.58 -17.01 1.12
CA ILE A 21 15.39 -17.84 1.35
C ILE A 21 15.66 -18.93 2.39
N ASP A 22 16.78 -19.63 2.31
CA ASP A 22 17.13 -20.71 3.24
C ASP A 22 17.37 -20.25 4.68
N LYS A 23 17.54 -18.94 4.89
CA LYS A 23 17.72 -18.35 6.22
C LYS A 23 16.41 -17.85 6.84
N ILE A 24 15.33 -17.69 6.06
CA ILE A 24 14.05 -17.19 6.54
C ILE A 24 13.54 -17.96 7.78
N PRO A 25 13.52 -19.30 7.81
CA PRO A 25 13.07 -20.06 8.96
C PRO A 25 13.91 -19.88 10.23
N LYS A 26 15.12 -19.33 10.10
CA LYS A 26 16.09 -19.14 11.19
C LYS A 26 16.15 -17.69 11.67
N LEU A 27 15.37 -16.79 11.08
CA LEU A 27 15.36 -15.39 11.47
C LEU A 27 14.77 -15.22 12.87
N ARG A 28 15.40 -14.35 13.65
CA ARG A 28 14.92 -14.03 14.99
C ARG A 28 13.74 -13.07 14.90
N PRO A 29 12.73 -13.23 15.76
CA PRO A 29 11.67 -12.24 15.92
C PRO A 29 12.24 -10.87 16.32
N ALA A 30 11.62 -9.80 15.78
CA ALA A 30 12.12 -8.43 15.95
C ALA A 30 11.65 -7.77 17.26
N PHE A 31 10.48 -8.15 17.77
CA PHE A 31 9.83 -7.43 18.88
C PHE A 31 9.69 -8.24 20.17
N ALA A 32 9.40 -9.54 20.06
CA ALA A 32 9.26 -10.42 21.23
C ALA A 32 10.01 -11.71 20.97
N LYS A 33 10.57 -12.33 22.02
CA LYS A 33 11.41 -13.54 21.91
C LYS A 33 10.70 -14.71 21.23
N ASP A 34 9.40 -14.82 21.43
CA ASP A 34 8.48 -15.82 20.91
C ASP A 34 7.53 -15.26 19.83
N GLY A 35 7.85 -14.07 19.31
CA GLY A 35 7.07 -13.41 18.28
C GLY A 35 7.23 -14.03 16.89
N SER A 36 6.36 -13.65 15.97
CA SER A 36 6.34 -14.11 14.57
C SER A 36 6.83 -13.09 13.55
N ILE A 37 7.02 -11.81 13.95
CA ILE A 37 7.48 -10.75 13.05
C ILE A 37 8.99 -10.78 12.94
N THR A 38 9.50 -10.96 11.73
CA THR A 38 10.92 -11.01 11.41
C THR A 38 11.24 -10.06 10.25
N ALA A 39 12.51 -9.91 9.91
CA ALA A 39 12.91 -9.12 8.74
C ALA A 39 12.31 -9.63 7.42
N ALA A 40 11.92 -10.90 7.33
CA ALA A 40 11.37 -11.47 6.10
C ALA A 40 9.89 -11.12 5.86
N ASN A 41 9.15 -10.78 6.92
CA ASN A 41 7.72 -10.38 6.83
C ASN A 41 7.48 -8.95 7.28
N SER A 42 8.52 -8.14 7.24
CA SER A 42 8.52 -6.70 7.50
C SER A 42 9.00 -5.95 6.28
N SER A 43 8.42 -4.79 6.01
CA SER A 43 8.95 -3.90 4.97
C SER A 43 10.29 -3.29 5.40
N SER A 44 11.18 -3.08 4.45
CA SER A 44 12.41 -2.31 4.69
C SER A 44 12.12 -0.81 4.61
N ILE A 45 12.82 -0.02 5.41
CA ILE A 45 12.91 1.43 5.21
C ILE A 45 13.70 1.65 3.93
N SER A 46 13.11 2.38 2.98
CA SER A 46 13.66 2.50 1.63
C SER A 46 13.54 3.94 1.13
N ASP A 47 14.40 4.28 0.19
CA ASP A 47 14.27 5.51 -0.57
C ASP A 47 13.24 5.32 -1.70
N GLY A 48 12.49 6.36 -2.01
CA GLY A 48 11.51 6.32 -3.09
C GLY A 48 10.78 7.64 -3.26
N ALA A 49 10.28 7.85 -4.47
CA ALA A 49 9.47 9.01 -4.81
C ALA A 49 8.33 8.60 -5.74
N SER A 50 7.21 9.26 -5.59
CA SER A 50 6.06 9.14 -6.49
C SER A 50 5.29 10.44 -6.54
N ALA A 51 4.61 10.69 -7.65
CA ALA A 51 3.85 11.92 -7.85
C ALA A 51 2.50 11.62 -8.50
N LEU A 52 1.49 12.36 -8.07
CA LEU A 52 0.15 12.38 -8.64
C LEU A 52 -0.21 13.81 -8.98
N VAL A 53 -0.72 14.04 -10.18
CA VAL A 53 -1.31 15.34 -10.57
C VAL A 53 -2.81 15.25 -10.29
N LEU A 54 -3.27 16.12 -9.40
CA LEU A 54 -4.68 16.20 -8.99
C LEU A 54 -5.29 17.50 -9.49
N THR A 55 -6.50 17.42 -10.02
CA THR A 55 -7.27 18.58 -10.48
C THR A 55 -8.77 18.32 -10.33
N SER A 56 -9.58 19.36 -10.40
CA SER A 56 -11.02 19.20 -10.49
C SER A 56 -11.44 18.71 -11.88
N ALA A 57 -12.61 18.05 -11.96
CA ALA A 57 -13.14 17.61 -13.25
C ALA A 57 -13.37 18.78 -14.21
N SER A 58 -13.84 19.93 -13.69
CA SER A 58 -14.05 21.14 -14.49
C SER A 58 -12.74 21.72 -15.06
N GLU A 59 -11.68 21.72 -14.26
CA GLU A 59 -10.36 22.21 -14.70
C GLU A 59 -9.71 21.25 -15.71
N ALA A 60 -9.86 19.94 -15.51
CA ALA A 60 -9.40 18.94 -16.48
C ALA A 60 -10.07 19.16 -17.84
N GLN A 61 -11.39 19.35 -17.85
CA GLN A 61 -12.15 19.64 -19.06
C GLN A 61 -11.72 20.96 -19.70
N ALA A 62 -11.58 22.03 -18.93
CA ALA A 62 -11.18 23.35 -19.45
C ALA A 62 -9.79 23.35 -20.09
N ARG A 63 -8.88 22.49 -19.60
CA ARG A 63 -7.52 22.30 -20.16
C ARG A 63 -7.40 21.19 -21.19
N GLY A 64 -8.47 20.51 -21.55
CA GLY A 64 -8.44 19.37 -22.47
C GLY A 64 -7.60 18.20 -21.98
N LEU A 65 -7.49 18.00 -20.63
CA LEU A 65 -6.76 16.90 -20.04
C LEU A 65 -7.64 15.64 -20.06
N THR A 66 -6.98 14.50 -20.18
CA THR A 66 -7.63 13.19 -20.05
C THR A 66 -7.29 12.58 -18.69
N PRO A 67 -8.18 12.65 -17.69
CA PRO A 67 -7.92 12.04 -16.39
C PRO A 67 -7.81 10.52 -16.50
N MET A 68 -6.93 9.92 -15.71
CA MET A 68 -6.79 8.46 -15.65
C MET A 68 -7.82 7.83 -14.71
N ALA A 69 -8.10 8.50 -13.59
CA ALA A 69 -8.99 8.00 -12.56
C ALA A 69 -9.68 9.14 -11.83
N ARG A 70 -10.80 8.84 -11.20
CA ARG A 70 -11.52 9.71 -10.27
C ARG A 70 -11.31 9.22 -8.84
N ILE A 71 -10.98 10.12 -7.93
CA ILE A 71 -11.08 9.86 -6.49
C ILE A 71 -12.57 9.93 -6.13
N VAL A 72 -13.13 8.79 -5.71
CA VAL A 72 -14.55 8.68 -5.36
C VAL A 72 -14.79 9.17 -3.95
N ALA A 73 -13.97 8.72 -3.01
CA ALA A 73 -13.98 9.16 -1.62
C ALA A 73 -12.65 8.83 -0.94
N HIS A 74 -12.46 9.41 0.23
CA HIS A 74 -11.43 9.00 1.18
C HIS A 74 -12.00 8.90 2.59
N ALA A 75 -11.38 8.08 3.42
CA ALA A 75 -11.70 7.92 4.82
C ALA A 75 -10.44 7.77 5.66
N ARG A 76 -10.56 8.07 6.93
CA ARG A 76 -9.51 7.85 7.93
C ARG A 76 -10.12 7.21 9.17
N HIS A 77 -9.30 6.47 9.89
CA HIS A 77 -9.64 5.80 11.13
C HIS A 77 -8.50 5.97 12.13
N SER A 78 -8.84 6.02 13.41
CA SER A 78 -7.87 6.08 14.50
C SER A 78 -8.32 5.14 15.60
N GLN A 79 -7.37 4.49 16.23
CA GLN A 79 -7.54 3.57 17.35
C GLN A 79 -6.30 3.59 18.26
N ALA A 80 -6.18 2.68 19.20
CA ALA A 80 -5.03 2.63 20.09
C ALA A 80 -3.70 2.49 19.29
N PRO A 81 -2.63 3.22 19.61
CA PRO A 81 -1.38 3.20 18.86
C PRO A 81 -0.75 1.81 18.68
N ASN A 82 -0.88 0.94 19.66
CA ASN A 82 -0.40 -0.45 19.61
C ASN A 82 -1.21 -1.35 18.65
N GLU A 83 -2.36 -0.87 18.16
CA GLU A 83 -3.24 -1.57 17.23
C GLU A 83 -3.18 -1.00 15.82
N PHE A 84 -2.17 -0.18 15.50
CA PHE A 84 -2.05 0.48 14.20
C PHE A 84 -2.09 -0.50 13.00
N THR A 85 -1.67 -1.73 13.19
CA THR A 85 -1.62 -2.75 12.15
C THR A 85 -3.00 -3.16 11.63
N VAL A 86 -4.06 -3.02 12.43
CA VAL A 86 -5.44 -3.32 12.04
C VAL A 86 -6.26 -2.06 11.71
N ALA A 87 -5.71 -0.87 11.90
CA ALA A 87 -6.39 0.39 11.62
C ALA A 87 -6.87 0.54 10.15
N PRO A 88 -6.17 0.00 9.11
CA PRO A 88 -6.66 0.02 7.73
C PRO A 88 -8.05 -0.60 7.55
N ILE A 89 -8.40 -1.61 8.33
CA ILE A 89 -9.73 -2.24 8.32
C ILE A 89 -10.82 -1.20 8.60
N GLY A 90 -10.64 -0.43 9.68
CA GLY A 90 -11.58 0.62 10.05
C GLY A 90 -11.66 1.75 9.01
N ALA A 91 -10.54 2.10 8.38
CA ALA A 91 -10.52 3.10 7.31
C ALA A 91 -11.27 2.62 6.06
N ILE A 92 -11.09 1.34 5.66
CA ILE A 92 -11.79 0.74 4.52
C ILE A 92 -13.30 0.63 4.81
N LYS A 93 -13.71 0.17 6.00
CA LYS A 93 -15.13 0.12 6.39
C LYS A 93 -15.80 1.50 6.28
N LYS A 94 -15.16 2.54 6.82
CA LYS A 94 -15.64 3.93 6.69
C LYS A 94 -15.65 4.45 5.25
N LEU A 95 -14.72 4.00 4.41
CA LEU A 95 -14.73 4.31 2.99
C LEU A 95 -15.95 3.68 2.31
N PHE A 96 -16.28 2.43 2.62
CA PHE A 96 -17.47 1.74 2.10
C PHE A 96 -18.77 2.43 2.53
N GLU A 97 -18.86 2.89 3.78
CA GLU A 97 -20.01 3.69 4.25
C GLU A 97 -20.19 4.97 3.41
N LYS A 98 -19.09 5.65 3.05
CA LYS A 98 -19.14 6.89 2.26
C LYS A 98 -19.48 6.67 0.79
N THR A 99 -18.99 5.56 0.21
CA THR A 99 -19.15 5.28 -1.23
C THR A 99 -20.40 4.47 -1.55
N GLY A 100 -20.97 3.80 -0.55
CA GLY A 100 -21.99 2.77 -0.75
C GLY A 100 -21.42 1.49 -1.38
N TRP A 101 -20.11 1.36 -1.45
CA TRP A 101 -19.46 0.15 -1.98
C TRP A 101 -19.42 -0.97 -0.94
N SER A 102 -19.39 -2.18 -1.43
CA SER A 102 -19.05 -3.40 -0.70
C SER A 102 -17.75 -3.99 -1.25
N VAL A 103 -17.24 -5.04 -0.63
CA VAL A 103 -16.09 -5.80 -1.15
C VAL A 103 -16.33 -6.31 -2.56
N ALA A 104 -17.58 -6.70 -2.88
CA ALA A 104 -17.95 -7.21 -4.21
C ALA A 104 -17.86 -6.14 -5.32
N ASP A 105 -18.00 -4.86 -4.96
CA ASP A 105 -17.94 -3.74 -5.90
C ASP A 105 -16.52 -3.29 -6.22
N VAL A 106 -15.52 -3.79 -5.48
CA VAL A 106 -14.10 -3.43 -5.64
C VAL A 106 -13.36 -4.54 -6.37
N ASP A 107 -12.69 -4.16 -7.43
CA ASP A 107 -11.91 -5.09 -8.25
C ASP A 107 -10.55 -5.41 -7.63
N LEU A 108 -9.82 -4.39 -7.16
CA LEU A 108 -8.46 -4.53 -6.61
C LEU A 108 -8.26 -3.71 -5.34
N PHE A 109 -7.38 -4.22 -4.49
CA PHE A 109 -6.95 -3.56 -3.26
C PHE A 109 -5.42 -3.41 -3.25
N GLU A 110 -4.94 -2.23 -2.89
CA GLU A 110 -3.55 -1.97 -2.52
C GLU A 110 -3.51 -1.63 -1.03
N ILE A 111 -3.10 -2.58 -0.19
CA ILE A 111 -2.98 -2.41 1.25
C ILE A 111 -1.50 -2.45 1.61
N ASN A 112 -0.95 -1.34 2.11
CA ASN A 112 0.48 -1.24 2.39
C ASN A 112 0.92 -2.26 3.43
N GLU A 113 1.96 -3.00 3.10
CA GLU A 113 2.57 -4.02 3.95
C GLU A 113 3.67 -3.40 4.83
N ALA A 114 3.31 -2.52 5.80
CA ALA A 114 4.28 -2.13 6.83
C ALA A 114 4.88 -3.39 7.49
N PHE A 115 4.03 -4.37 7.72
CA PHE A 115 4.32 -5.78 7.98
C PHE A 115 3.35 -6.61 7.14
N ALA A 116 3.72 -7.82 6.74
CA ALA A 116 2.84 -8.71 5.98
C ALA A 116 1.50 -8.97 6.71
N MET A 117 1.54 -9.02 8.05
CA MET A 117 0.34 -9.21 8.87
C MET A 117 -0.73 -8.13 8.69
N VAL A 118 -0.36 -6.89 8.34
CA VAL A 118 -1.32 -5.79 8.11
C VAL A 118 -2.30 -6.17 7.02
N THR A 119 -1.78 -6.63 5.89
CA THR A 119 -2.57 -7.07 4.74
C THR A 119 -3.32 -8.36 5.04
N MET A 120 -2.67 -9.33 5.71
CA MET A 120 -3.30 -10.59 6.10
C MET A 120 -4.50 -10.38 7.02
N LEU A 121 -4.39 -9.51 8.03
CA LEU A 121 -5.49 -9.19 8.95
C LEU A 121 -6.63 -8.47 8.22
N ALA A 122 -6.32 -7.54 7.31
CA ALA A 122 -7.33 -6.89 6.51
C ALA A 122 -8.07 -7.88 5.59
N MET A 123 -7.35 -8.81 4.95
CA MET A 123 -7.97 -9.88 4.15
C MET A 123 -8.90 -10.75 5.00
N ALA A 124 -8.46 -11.16 6.18
CA ALA A 124 -9.24 -12.04 7.06
C ALA A 124 -10.52 -11.35 7.58
N ASP A 125 -10.42 -10.10 8.05
CA ASP A 125 -11.58 -9.36 8.60
C ASP A 125 -12.60 -8.97 7.54
N LEU A 126 -12.12 -8.50 6.37
CA LEU A 126 -12.98 -7.99 5.30
C LEU A 126 -13.41 -9.08 4.31
N GLY A 127 -12.89 -10.30 4.42
CA GLY A 127 -13.16 -11.38 3.48
C GLY A 127 -12.61 -11.12 2.08
N LEU A 128 -11.41 -10.51 1.96
CA LEU A 128 -10.81 -10.20 0.66
C LEU A 128 -10.15 -11.44 0.05
N ASP A 129 -10.39 -11.65 -1.23
CA ASP A 129 -9.66 -12.61 -2.03
C ASP A 129 -8.21 -12.14 -2.23
N HIS A 130 -7.23 -12.96 -1.88
CA HIS A 130 -5.81 -12.66 -2.05
C HIS A 130 -5.46 -12.35 -3.52
N ALA A 131 -6.13 -12.97 -4.49
CA ALA A 131 -5.94 -12.69 -5.91
C ALA A 131 -6.29 -11.25 -6.33
N LYS A 132 -6.96 -10.48 -5.45
CA LYS A 132 -7.31 -9.07 -5.66
C LYS A 132 -6.46 -8.10 -4.85
N VAL A 133 -5.56 -8.57 -4.00
CA VAL A 133 -4.81 -7.74 -3.05
C VAL A 133 -3.34 -7.71 -3.43
N ASN A 134 -2.78 -6.49 -3.57
CA ASN A 134 -1.37 -6.26 -3.88
C ASN A 134 -0.87 -7.13 -5.06
N VAL A 135 -1.63 -7.12 -6.15
CA VAL A 135 -1.45 -8.03 -7.30
C VAL A 135 -0.09 -7.94 -7.99
N HIS A 136 0.64 -6.87 -7.76
CA HIS A 136 2.02 -6.67 -8.23
C HIS A 136 3.06 -6.73 -7.11
N GLY A 137 2.71 -7.35 -5.98
CA GLY A 137 3.53 -7.37 -4.77
C GLY A 137 3.34 -6.12 -3.92
N GLY A 138 3.90 -6.13 -2.72
CA GLY A 138 3.76 -5.08 -1.73
C GLY A 138 5.08 -4.66 -1.09
N ALA A 139 4.99 -3.87 -0.03
CA ALA A 139 6.14 -3.24 0.60
C ALA A 139 7.14 -4.21 1.24
N CYS A 140 6.73 -5.43 1.60
CA CYS A 140 7.67 -6.46 2.06
C CYS A 140 8.68 -6.85 0.98
N ALA A 141 8.28 -6.80 -0.30
CA ALA A 141 9.16 -7.08 -1.44
C ALA A 141 9.82 -5.82 -2.00
N GLN A 142 9.07 -4.73 -2.12
CA GLN A 142 9.50 -3.50 -2.82
C GLN A 142 10.17 -2.48 -1.89
N GLY A 143 9.98 -2.60 -0.57
CA GLY A 143 10.34 -1.59 0.40
C GLY A 143 9.20 -0.60 0.69
N HIS A 144 9.39 0.18 1.76
CA HIS A 144 8.41 1.14 2.25
C HIS A 144 9.03 2.54 2.39
N PRO A 145 9.13 3.30 1.29
CA PRO A 145 9.53 4.70 1.35
C PRO A 145 8.39 5.51 1.98
N ILE A 146 8.45 5.71 3.29
CA ILE A 146 7.35 6.21 4.15
C ILE A 146 6.71 7.48 3.56
N GLY A 147 7.50 8.45 3.12
CA GLY A 147 7.01 9.69 2.54
C GLY A 147 6.40 9.56 1.13
N SER A 148 6.64 8.45 0.44
CA SER A 148 6.14 8.20 -0.92
C SER A 148 5.00 7.17 -0.95
N THR A 149 4.93 6.26 0.01
CA THR A 149 4.06 5.07 -0.08
C THR A 149 2.59 5.42 -0.33
N GLY A 150 2.06 6.50 0.24
CA GLY A 150 0.67 6.88 0.02
C GLY A 150 0.35 7.13 -1.45
N SER A 151 1.13 7.94 -2.14
CA SER A 151 0.97 8.17 -3.59
C SER A 151 1.41 6.95 -4.41
N ARG A 152 2.46 6.23 -3.99
CA ARG A 152 2.94 5.03 -4.67
C ARG A 152 1.86 3.95 -4.79
N ILE A 153 1.14 3.62 -3.70
CA ILE A 153 0.09 2.60 -3.76
C ILE A 153 -1.09 3.01 -4.65
N ILE A 154 -1.41 4.31 -4.71
CA ILE A 154 -2.44 4.81 -5.66
C ILE A 154 -1.95 4.65 -7.10
N VAL A 155 -0.70 4.98 -7.40
CA VAL A 155 -0.10 4.78 -8.73
C VAL A 155 -0.12 3.30 -9.10
N SER A 156 0.35 2.41 -8.20
CA SER A 156 0.33 0.96 -8.43
C SER A 156 -1.08 0.45 -8.72
N LEU A 157 -2.06 0.86 -7.91
CA LEU A 157 -3.46 0.48 -8.07
C LEU A 157 -4.04 0.92 -9.41
N MET A 158 -3.81 2.18 -9.81
CA MET A 158 -4.29 2.71 -11.10
C MET A 158 -3.76 1.90 -12.28
N TYR A 159 -2.45 1.60 -12.28
CA TYR A 159 -1.84 0.83 -13.35
C TYR A 159 -2.24 -0.64 -13.33
N ALA A 160 -2.40 -1.25 -12.14
CA ALA A 160 -2.92 -2.61 -12.00
C ALA A 160 -4.35 -2.72 -12.54
N LEU A 161 -5.23 -1.79 -12.18
CA LEU A 161 -6.61 -1.73 -12.72
C LEU A 161 -6.59 -1.62 -14.23
N LYS A 162 -5.78 -0.72 -14.79
CA LYS A 162 -5.65 -0.53 -16.24
C LYS A 162 -5.15 -1.79 -16.94
N GLN A 163 -4.09 -2.40 -16.43
CA GLN A 163 -3.45 -3.59 -17.00
C GLN A 163 -4.39 -4.80 -17.01
N LEU A 164 -5.19 -4.96 -15.96
CA LEU A 164 -6.10 -6.09 -15.79
C LEU A 164 -7.51 -5.82 -16.34
N GLY A 165 -7.75 -4.67 -16.99
CA GLY A 165 -9.06 -4.29 -17.51
C GLY A 165 -10.12 -4.14 -16.42
N LYS A 166 -9.71 -3.69 -15.24
CA LYS A 166 -10.55 -3.47 -14.05
C LYS A 166 -10.85 -2.00 -13.87
N LYS A 167 -11.78 -1.68 -12.96
CA LYS A 167 -12.30 -0.31 -12.86
C LYS A 167 -12.18 0.31 -11.46
N ARG A 168 -12.58 -0.41 -10.41
CA ARG A 168 -12.66 0.12 -9.05
C ARG A 168 -11.57 -0.42 -8.15
N GLY A 169 -10.93 0.46 -7.41
CA GLY A 169 -9.89 0.06 -6.49
C GLY A 169 -9.91 0.83 -5.18
N VAL A 170 -9.36 0.20 -4.15
CA VAL A 170 -9.15 0.78 -2.84
C VAL A 170 -7.69 0.71 -2.47
N ALA A 171 -7.09 1.85 -2.13
CA ALA A 171 -5.76 1.93 -1.55
C ALA A 171 -5.86 2.29 -0.06
N ALA A 172 -5.16 1.57 0.80
CA ALA A 172 -5.15 1.82 2.25
C ALA A 172 -3.78 1.60 2.87
N LEU A 173 -3.48 2.35 3.92
CA LEU A 173 -2.25 2.20 4.69
C LEU A 173 -2.46 2.57 6.15
N CYS A 174 -1.68 1.94 7.03
CA CYS A 174 -1.59 2.28 8.44
C CYS A 174 -0.57 3.40 8.68
N ILE A 175 -0.71 4.07 9.81
CA ILE A 175 0.16 5.13 10.30
C ILE A 175 0.53 4.81 11.75
N GLY A 176 1.78 5.02 12.13
CA GLY A 176 2.35 4.55 13.39
C GLY A 176 1.71 5.08 14.68
N GLY A 177 0.88 6.13 14.61
CA GLY A 177 0.13 6.67 15.75
C GLY A 177 -1.19 5.96 16.04
N GLY A 178 -1.50 4.85 15.38
CA GLY A 178 -2.77 4.13 15.49
C GLY A 178 -3.79 4.53 14.43
N GLU A 179 -3.37 5.34 13.46
CA GLU A 179 -4.26 5.81 12.41
C GLU A 179 -4.14 4.95 11.14
N ALA A 180 -5.10 5.15 10.26
CA ALA A 180 -5.05 4.68 8.87
C ALA A 180 -5.85 5.61 7.96
N THR A 181 -5.51 5.57 6.68
CA THR A 181 -6.30 6.21 5.63
C THR A 181 -6.62 5.21 4.52
N ALA A 182 -7.76 5.42 3.88
CA ALA A 182 -8.18 4.68 2.70
C ALA A 182 -8.74 5.62 1.64
N VAL A 183 -8.46 5.31 0.36
CA VAL A 183 -8.92 6.07 -0.80
C VAL A 183 -9.57 5.10 -1.78
N GLY A 184 -10.77 5.41 -2.24
CA GLY A 184 -11.45 4.72 -3.32
C GLY A 184 -11.26 5.46 -4.65
N ILE A 185 -10.82 4.76 -5.66
CA ILE A 185 -10.65 5.29 -7.02
C ILE A 185 -11.46 4.50 -8.04
N GLU A 186 -11.82 5.16 -9.12
CA GLU A 186 -12.47 4.55 -10.28
C GLU A 186 -11.77 5.04 -11.54
N LEU A 187 -11.31 4.11 -12.42
CA LEU A 187 -10.77 4.48 -13.73
C LEU A 187 -11.87 5.09 -14.62
N ILE A 188 -11.48 6.08 -15.42
CA ILE A 188 -12.36 6.82 -16.33
C ILE A 188 -12.20 6.29 -17.75
#